data_3ca084cba247ca96fa8962c244280566
#
_entry.id   3ca084cba247ca96fa8962c244280566
#
_cell.length_a   1.000
_cell.length_b   1.000
_cell.length_c   1.000
_cell.angle_alpha   90.00
_cell.angle_beta   90.00
_cell.angle_gamma   90.00
#
_symmetry.space_group_name_H-M   'P 1'
#
loop_
_entity.id
_entity.type
_entity.pdbx_description
1 polymer ?
#
loop_
_entity_poly.entity_id
_entity_poly.type
_entity_poly.pdbx_seq_one_letter_code
_entity_poly.pdbx_strand_id
1 'polypeptide(L)'
;METKVLNEHEVAAYLQQNPEFFENHADLLAVMHVPSAHGKGAVSLAERQQVAQRDKIRQLERKYSELLTIGIENDETGNKVHQLTLSLLNSVDFLALNQMLVETLRENFNVPYVNIKLWASPADNDLNKQAAFELVDETLKTWVLGLDAPYCGSPINDSFEYLLNDGVGAKSYAVIPLGTTDAIGFLVLASDDEKRFYPGMGTLFLQRLNELLTAALSRYVS
;
A
#
# COMPACT_ATOMS: atom_id res chain seq x y z
N MET A 1 -56.92 49.77 -1.89
CA MET A 1 -56.43 48.37 -1.86
C MET A 1 -55.57 48.28 -0.62
N GLU A 2 -56.07 47.65 0.45
CA GLU A 2 -55.25 47.41 1.66
C GLU A 2 -54.18 46.35 1.31
N THR A 3 -52.95 46.75 1.40
CA THR A 3 -51.81 45.82 1.27
C THR A 3 -51.78 44.93 2.50
N LYS A 4 -52.31 43.72 2.41
CA LYS A 4 -52.20 42.73 3.49
C LYS A 4 -50.70 42.45 3.74
N VAL A 5 -50.22 42.87 4.88
CA VAL A 5 -48.83 42.56 5.30
C VAL A 5 -48.78 41.08 5.68
N LEU A 6 -48.11 40.25 4.85
CA LEU A 6 -47.89 38.84 5.14
C LEU A 6 -46.90 38.71 6.31
N ASN A 7 -47.19 37.84 7.26
CA ASN A 7 -46.26 37.53 8.33
C ASN A 7 -45.28 36.39 7.89
N GLU A 8 -44.15 36.23 8.63
CA GLU A 8 -43.11 35.27 8.29
C GLU A 8 -43.65 33.82 8.25
N HIS A 9 -44.59 33.47 9.12
CA HIS A 9 -45.18 32.14 9.15
C HIS A 9 -46.09 31.86 7.93
N GLU A 10 -46.84 32.86 7.47
CA GLU A 10 -47.63 32.74 6.26
C GLU A 10 -46.78 32.56 5.03
N VAL A 11 -45.63 33.26 4.92
CA VAL A 11 -44.68 33.10 3.83
C VAL A 11 -44.03 31.72 3.86
N ALA A 12 -43.58 31.24 5.05
CA ALA A 12 -42.98 29.94 5.19
C ALA A 12 -43.99 28.80 4.86
N ALA A 13 -45.23 28.89 5.32
CA ALA A 13 -46.26 27.93 5.00
C ALA A 13 -46.58 27.93 3.48
N TYR A 14 -46.67 29.06 2.87
CA TYR A 14 -46.86 29.18 1.43
C TYR A 14 -45.77 28.48 0.62
N LEU A 15 -44.51 28.72 0.97
CA LEU A 15 -43.37 28.13 0.27
C LEU A 15 -43.27 26.62 0.48
N GLN A 16 -43.66 26.09 1.67
CA GLN A 16 -43.74 24.66 1.90
C GLN A 16 -44.87 24.00 1.08
N GLN A 17 -46.00 24.67 0.90
CA GLN A 17 -47.14 24.14 0.13
C GLN A 17 -46.95 24.26 -1.38
N ASN A 18 -46.05 25.16 -1.84
CA ASN A 18 -45.77 25.45 -3.25
C ASN A 18 -44.30 25.30 -3.58
N PRO A 19 -43.72 24.05 -3.58
CA PRO A 19 -42.32 23.83 -3.85
C PRO A 19 -41.88 24.29 -5.24
N GLU A 20 -42.82 24.36 -6.22
CA GLU A 20 -42.58 24.82 -7.59
C GLU A 20 -42.45 26.35 -7.69
N PHE A 21 -42.65 27.10 -6.57
CA PHE A 21 -42.57 28.55 -6.57
C PHE A 21 -41.22 29.05 -7.12
N PHE A 22 -40.13 28.42 -6.75
CA PHE A 22 -38.80 28.82 -7.20
C PHE A 22 -38.45 28.34 -8.62
N GLU A 23 -39.20 27.42 -9.21
CA GLU A 23 -39.04 27.05 -10.62
C GLU A 23 -39.53 28.23 -11.49
N ASN A 24 -40.62 28.88 -11.07
CA ASN A 24 -41.20 30.03 -11.77
C ASN A 24 -40.54 31.37 -11.42
N HIS A 25 -39.79 31.42 -10.31
CA HIS A 25 -39.14 32.62 -9.76
C HIS A 25 -37.67 32.38 -9.42
N ALA A 26 -36.92 31.72 -10.32
CA ALA A 26 -35.51 31.35 -10.11
C ALA A 26 -34.61 32.61 -9.92
N ASP A 27 -34.97 33.72 -10.52
CA ASP A 27 -34.31 35.01 -10.37
C ASP A 27 -34.32 35.55 -8.93
N LEU A 28 -35.36 35.25 -8.15
CA LEU A 28 -35.45 35.63 -6.75
C LEU A 28 -34.35 34.95 -5.93
N LEU A 29 -33.99 33.70 -6.21
CA LEU A 29 -32.91 32.98 -5.52
C LEU A 29 -31.54 33.62 -5.76
N ALA A 30 -31.34 34.23 -6.92
CA ALA A 30 -30.10 34.91 -7.27
C ALA A 30 -29.93 36.22 -6.47
N VAL A 31 -31.05 36.90 -6.16
CA VAL A 31 -31.06 38.19 -5.47
C VAL A 31 -31.23 38.05 -3.96
N MET A 32 -31.80 36.94 -3.47
CA MET A 32 -31.98 36.71 -2.03
C MET A 32 -30.64 36.60 -1.30
N HIS A 33 -30.47 37.42 -0.29
CA HIS A 33 -29.30 37.45 0.57
C HIS A 33 -29.62 36.83 1.94
N VAL A 34 -28.89 35.78 2.32
CA VAL A 34 -29.01 35.18 3.65
C VAL A 34 -27.96 35.80 4.57
N PRO A 35 -28.36 36.38 5.73
CA PRO A 35 -27.40 36.98 6.67
C PRO A 35 -26.33 35.93 7.09
N SER A 36 -25.07 36.35 7.09
CA SER A 36 -23.98 35.48 7.56
C SER A 36 -24.07 35.32 9.07
N ALA A 37 -24.05 34.08 9.56
CA ALA A 37 -23.97 33.77 10.98
C ALA A 37 -22.63 34.22 11.63
N HIS A 38 -21.61 34.56 10.81
CA HIS A 38 -20.24 34.87 11.25
C HIS A 38 -19.77 36.30 10.93
N GLY A 39 -20.67 37.26 10.83
CA GLY A 39 -20.31 38.71 10.72
C GLY A 39 -20.47 39.33 9.34
N LYS A 40 -20.20 40.58 9.26
CA LYS A 40 -20.47 41.61 8.24
C LYS A 40 -20.51 41.13 6.79
N GLY A 41 -21.71 40.91 6.26
CA GLY A 41 -22.02 40.71 4.83
C GLY A 41 -23.10 39.67 4.62
N ALA A 42 -24.18 40.05 3.98
CA ALA A 42 -25.22 39.13 3.52
C ALA A 42 -24.71 38.44 2.23
N VAL A 43 -24.64 37.12 2.21
CA VAL A 43 -24.25 36.30 1.04
C VAL A 43 -25.50 35.60 0.53
N SER A 44 -25.72 35.56 -0.77
CA SER A 44 -26.88 34.87 -1.33
C SER A 44 -26.82 33.38 -1.05
N LEU A 45 -27.98 32.73 -0.90
CA LEU A 45 -28.05 31.27 -0.69
C LEU A 45 -27.39 30.52 -1.86
N ALA A 46 -27.61 30.99 -3.07
CA ALA A 46 -27.00 30.43 -4.28
C ALA A 46 -25.45 30.53 -4.24
N GLU A 47 -24.91 31.62 -3.76
CA GLU A 47 -23.47 31.84 -3.64
C GLU A 47 -22.84 30.92 -2.58
N ARG A 48 -23.52 30.68 -1.45
CA ARG A 48 -23.11 29.68 -0.44
C ARG A 48 -23.12 28.26 -1.00
N GLN A 49 -24.16 27.91 -1.72
CA GLN A 49 -24.26 26.61 -2.39
C GLN A 49 -23.15 26.44 -3.42
N GLN A 50 -22.86 27.46 -4.24
CA GLN A 50 -21.76 27.42 -5.22
C GLN A 50 -20.39 27.23 -4.54
N VAL A 51 -20.12 27.92 -3.44
CA VAL A 51 -18.87 27.74 -2.68
C VAL A 51 -18.77 26.32 -2.16
N ALA A 52 -19.81 25.80 -1.50
CA ALA A 52 -19.84 24.44 -0.99
C ALA A 52 -19.65 23.38 -2.09
N GLN A 53 -20.27 23.58 -3.26
CA GLN A 53 -20.11 22.70 -4.41
C GLN A 53 -18.67 22.75 -4.97
N ARG A 54 -18.08 23.94 -5.11
CA ARG A 54 -16.69 24.09 -5.55
C ARG A 54 -15.71 23.40 -4.61
N ASP A 55 -15.90 23.53 -3.30
CA ASP A 55 -15.06 22.87 -2.32
C ASP A 55 -15.20 21.33 -2.39
N LYS A 56 -16.42 20.84 -2.60
CA LYS A 56 -16.69 19.43 -2.81
C LYS A 56 -16.03 18.89 -4.09
N ILE A 57 -16.12 19.65 -5.19
CA ILE A 57 -15.46 19.28 -6.46
C ILE A 57 -13.94 19.21 -6.25
N ARG A 58 -13.31 20.24 -5.65
CA ARG A 58 -11.87 20.21 -5.36
C ARG A 58 -11.44 19.05 -4.48
N GLN A 59 -12.28 18.66 -3.52
CA GLN A 59 -12.01 17.49 -2.67
C GLN A 59 -12.10 16.19 -3.47
N LEU A 60 -13.07 16.08 -4.37
CA LEU A 60 -13.23 14.91 -5.24
C LEU A 60 -12.09 14.81 -6.25
N GLU A 61 -11.69 15.93 -6.87
CA GLU A 61 -10.56 15.98 -7.81
C GLU A 61 -9.25 15.53 -7.14
N ARG A 62 -8.99 15.99 -5.91
CA ARG A 62 -7.82 15.53 -5.14
C ARG A 62 -7.85 14.03 -4.89
N LYS A 63 -8.98 13.50 -4.39
CA LYS A 63 -9.13 12.06 -4.17
C LYS A 63 -8.99 11.25 -5.46
N TYR A 64 -9.54 11.77 -6.56
CA TYR A 64 -9.41 11.14 -7.87
C TYR A 64 -7.95 11.08 -8.33
N SER A 65 -7.21 12.19 -8.20
CA SER A 65 -5.78 12.23 -8.52
C SER A 65 -4.97 11.26 -7.65
N GLU A 66 -5.25 11.17 -6.35
CA GLU A 66 -4.62 10.21 -5.44
C GLU A 66 -4.89 8.75 -5.89
N LEU A 67 -6.14 8.43 -6.24
CA LEU A 67 -6.50 7.09 -6.73
C LEU A 67 -5.82 6.75 -8.07
N LEU A 68 -5.70 7.71 -8.97
CA LEU A 68 -4.97 7.50 -10.24
C LEU A 68 -3.49 7.20 -9.98
N THR A 69 -2.86 7.95 -9.08
CA THR A 69 -1.45 7.71 -8.70
C THR A 69 -1.26 6.30 -8.14
N ILE A 70 -2.11 5.90 -7.19
CA ILE A 70 -2.08 4.54 -6.61
C ILE A 70 -2.30 3.47 -7.69
N GLY A 71 -3.22 3.73 -8.65
CA GLY A 71 -3.48 2.82 -9.77
C GLY A 71 -2.24 2.61 -10.64
N ILE A 72 -1.55 3.68 -11.02
CA ILE A 72 -0.32 3.62 -11.81
C ILE A 72 0.79 2.89 -11.05
N GLU A 73 1.01 3.19 -9.77
CA GLU A 73 2.02 2.51 -8.95
C GLU A 73 1.73 1.01 -8.79
N ASN A 74 0.45 0.62 -8.68
CA ASN A 74 0.05 -0.78 -8.64
C ASN A 74 0.31 -1.49 -9.97
N ASP A 75 0.02 -0.86 -11.10
CA ASP A 75 0.28 -1.42 -12.44
C ASP A 75 1.79 -1.59 -12.68
N GLU A 76 2.60 -0.61 -12.30
CA GLU A 76 4.06 -0.71 -12.37
C GLU A 76 4.59 -1.86 -11.52
N THR A 77 4.08 -1.99 -10.28
CA THR A 77 4.45 -3.09 -9.38
C THR A 77 4.02 -4.44 -9.97
N GLY A 78 2.82 -4.52 -10.52
CA GLY A 78 2.33 -5.71 -11.22
C GLY A 78 3.23 -6.14 -12.38
N ASN A 79 3.67 -5.19 -13.19
CA ASN A 79 4.60 -5.44 -14.30
C ASN A 79 5.96 -5.95 -13.81
N LYS A 80 6.51 -5.36 -12.74
CA LYS A 80 7.76 -5.81 -12.12
C LYS A 80 7.65 -7.25 -11.59
N VAL A 81 6.53 -7.60 -10.93
CA VAL A 81 6.26 -8.96 -10.46
C VAL A 81 6.15 -9.94 -11.63
N HIS A 82 5.49 -9.55 -12.70
CA HIS A 82 5.38 -10.37 -13.90
C HIS A 82 6.76 -10.67 -14.51
N GLN A 83 7.62 -9.66 -14.66
CA GLN A 83 8.98 -9.82 -15.15
C GLN A 83 9.81 -10.73 -14.23
N LEU A 84 9.71 -10.55 -12.91
CA LEU A 84 10.34 -11.43 -11.94
C LEU A 84 9.88 -12.89 -12.12
N THR A 85 8.57 -13.11 -12.31
CA THR A 85 8.01 -14.45 -12.54
C THR A 85 8.60 -15.11 -13.77
N LEU A 86 8.69 -14.39 -14.88
CA LEU A 86 9.30 -14.90 -16.12
C LEU A 86 10.79 -15.23 -15.92
N SER A 87 11.51 -14.39 -15.17
CA SER A 87 12.93 -14.64 -14.87
C SER A 87 13.12 -15.87 -13.97
N LEU A 88 12.25 -16.07 -12.95
CA LEU A 88 12.27 -17.26 -12.09
C LEU A 88 12.02 -18.55 -12.88
N LEU A 89 11.09 -18.53 -13.84
CA LEU A 89 10.78 -19.68 -14.69
C LEU A 89 11.93 -20.03 -15.65
N ASN A 90 12.69 -19.04 -16.10
CA ASN A 90 13.80 -19.23 -17.03
C ASN A 90 15.14 -19.53 -16.33
N SER A 91 15.20 -19.49 -14.98
CA SER A 91 16.43 -19.79 -14.25
C SER A 91 16.83 -21.24 -14.39
N VAL A 92 18.09 -21.46 -14.81
CA VAL A 92 18.63 -22.80 -15.14
C VAL A 92 18.99 -23.58 -13.88
N ASP A 93 19.57 -22.88 -12.88
CA ASP A 93 20.04 -23.47 -11.61
C ASP A 93 19.78 -22.52 -10.43
N PHE A 94 20.08 -22.99 -9.22
CA PHE A 94 19.89 -22.23 -8.00
C PHE A 94 20.76 -20.96 -7.95
N LEU A 95 22.00 -21.03 -8.40
CA LEU A 95 22.91 -19.90 -8.34
C LEU A 95 22.43 -18.76 -9.23
N ALA A 96 22.06 -19.09 -10.47
CA ALA A 96 21.49 -18.13 -11.42
C ALA A 96 20.19 -17.53 -10.88
N LEU A 97 19.31 -18.36 -10.29
CA LEU A 97 18.07 -17.90 -9.66
C LEU A 97 18.34 -16.90 -8.54
N ASN A 98 19.25 -17.25 -7.60
CA ASN A 98 19.55 -16.40 -6.46
C ASN A 98 20.18 -15.06 -6.87
N GLN A 99 21.12 -15.08 -7.80
CA GLN A 99 21.73 -13.86 -8.33
C GLN A 99 20.70 -12.97 -9.00
N MET A 100 19.91 -13.53 -9.92
CA MET A 100 18.85 -12.81 -10.63
C MET A 100 17.85 -12.20 -9.65
N LEU A 101 17.44 -12.96 -8.62
CA LEU A 101 16.50 -12.47 -7.60
C LEU A 101 17.06 -11.27 -6.83
N VAL A 102 18.29 -11.37 -6.33
CA VAL A 102 18.95 -10.27 -5.60
C VAL A 102 19.08 -9.04 -6.49
N GLU A 103 19.54 -9.18 -7.73
CA GLU A 103 19.66 -8.08 -8.69
C GLU A 103 18.29 -7.45 -8.99
N THR A 104 17.27 -8.27 -9.30
CA THR A 104 15.92 -7.77 -9.60
C THR A 104 15.31 -7.01 -8.43
N LEU A 105 15.43 -7.54 -7.20
CA LEU A 105 14.90 -6.87 -6.01
C LEU A 105 15.65 -5.57 -5.72
N ARG A 106 16.95 -5.54 -5.95
CA ARG A 106 17.78 -4.34 -5.76
C ARG A 106 17.46 -3.27 -6.80
N GLU A 107 17.44 -3.62 -8.08
CA GLU A 107 17.30 -2.65 -9.17
C GLU A 107 15.85 -2.24 -9.42
N ASN A 108 14.93 -3.21 -9.53
CA ASN A 108 13.56 -2.93 -9.93
C ASN A 108 12.66 -2.53 -8.75
N PHE A 109 12.96 -3.04 -7.55
CA PHE A 109 12.17 -2.77 -6.36
C PHE A 109 12.86 -1.83 -5.35
N ASN A 110 14.08 -1.35 -5.64
CA ASN A 110 14.85 -0.48 -4.77
C ASN A 110 15.02 -1.05 -3.35
N VAL A 111 15.32 -2.36 -3.25
CA VAL A 111 15.63 -3.03 -1.99
C VAL A 111 17.13 -3.27 -1.93
N PRO A 112 17.91 -2.45 -1.20
CA PRO A 112 19.37 -2.53 -1.24
C PRO A 112 19.93 -3.82 -0.66
N TYR A 113 19.26 -4.39 0.34
CA TYR A 113 19.74 -5.58 1.05
C TYR A 113 18.75 -6.71 0.92
N VAL A 114 19.21 -7.83 0.35
CA VAL A 114 18.40 -9.03 0.07
C VAL A 114 19.22 -10.25 0.43
N ASN A 115 18.66 -11.17 1.22
CA ASN A 115 19.28 -12.46 1.48
C ASN A 115 18.22 -13.57 1.62
N ILE A 116 18.56 -14.76 1.14
CA ILE A 116 17.76 -15.99 1.31
C ILE A 116 18.52 -16.94 2.22
N LYS A 117 17.80 -17.57 3.14
CA LYS A 117 18.28 -18.70 3.94
C LYS A 117 17.28 -19.85 3.85
N LEU A 118 17.81 -21.04 3.58
CA LEU A 118 17.05 -22.28 3.42
C LEU A 118 17.60 -23.31 4.41
N TRP A 119 16.72 -23.91 5.20
CA TRP A 119 17.05 -24.97 6.14
C TRP A 119 16.51 -26.34 5.74
N ALA A 120 15.67 -26.41 4.70
CA ALA A 120 15.29 -27.67 4.09
C ALA A 120 16.52 -28.32 3.43
N SER A 121 16.56 -29.64 3.40
CA SER A 121 17.69 -30.36 2.81
C SER A 121 17.82 -30.04 1.34
N PRO A 122 19.02 -29.69 0.85
CA PRO A 122 19.18 -29.42 -0.58
C PRO A 122 18.98 -30.70 -1.41
N ALA A 123 18.38 -30.56 -2.57
CA ALA A 123 18.18 -31.67 -3.50
C ALA A 123 19.50 -32.21 -4.09
N ASP A 124 20.52 -31.35 -4.13
CA ASP A 124 21.87 -31.68 -4.60
C ASP A 124 22.91 -31.30 -3.52
N ASN A 125 23.87 -32.21 -3.27
CA ASN A 125 24.93 -31.98 -2.30
C ASN A 125 25.83 -30.77 -2.61
N ASP A 126 25.96 -30.38 -3.84
CA ASP A 126 26.77 -29.20 -4.23
C ASP A 126 26.11 -27.89 -3.76
N LEU A 127 24.81 -27.87 -3.53
CA LEU A 127 24.07 -26.72 -2.99
C LEU A 127 24.41 -26.44 -1.52
N ASN A 128 24.88 -27.44 -0.75
CA ASN A 128 25.32 -27.24 0.64
C ASN A 128 26.44 -26.20 0.80
N LYS A 129 27.19 -25.91 -0.28
CA LYS A 129 28.26 -24.92 -0.28
C LYS A 129 27.76 -23.49 -0.50
N GLN A 130 26.49 -23.34 -0.84
CA GLN A 130 25.92 -22.03 -1.10
C GLN A 130 25.54 -21.32 0.21
N ALA A 131 25.81 -20.01 0.29
CA ALA A 131 25.52 -19.19 1.46
C ALA A 131 24.04 -19.25 1.91
N ALA A 132 23.14 -19.54 0.98
CA ALA A 132 21.71 -19.71 1.27
C ALA A 132 21.41 -20.94 2.15
N PHE A 133 22.26 -21.97 2.13
CA PHE A 133 22.11 -23.21 2.91
C PHE A 133 23.01 -23.24 4.15
N GLU A 134 23.70 -22.16 4.49
CA GLU A 134 24.43 -22.05 5.75
C GLU A 134 23.48 -22.13 6.95
N LEU A 135 24.01 -22.65 8.07
CA LEU A 135 23.26 -22.80 9.31
C LEU A 135 22.67 -21.47 9.78
N VAL A 136 21.40 -21.48 10.09
CA VAL A 136 20.67 -20.38 10.68
C VAL A 136 20.57 -20.60 12.19
N ASP A 137 20.65 -19.52 12.97
CA ASP A 137 20.42 -19.57 14.41
C ASP A 137 19.04 -20.16 14.73
N GLU A 138 18.98 -21.12 15.66
CA GLU A 138 17.74 -21.82 16.01
C GLU A 138 16.67 -20.88 16.61
N THR A 139 17.08 -19.81 17.26
CA THR A 139 16.16 -18.78 17.79
C THR A 139 15.46 -18.05 16.65
N LEU A 140 16.24 -17.67 15.65
CA LEU A 140 15.73 -17.00 14.46
C LEU A 140 14.82 -17.91 13.64
N LYS A 141 15.24 -19.17 13.46
CA LYS A 141 14.45 -20.18 12.76
C LYS A 141 13.09 -20.41 13.45
N THR A 142 13.10 -20.59 14.77
CA THR A 142 11.88 -20.77 15.58
C THR A 142 10.96 -19.56 15.47
N TRP A 143 11.53 -18.37 15.47
CA TRP A 143 10.77 -17.13 15.30
C TRP A 143 10.13 -17.04 13.91
N VAL A 144 10.88 -17.35 12.83
CA VAL A 144 10.34 -17.36 11.45
C VAL A 144 9.24 -18.40 11.30
N LEU A 145 9.40 -19.58 11.90
CA LEU A 145 8.37 -20.64 11.89
C LEU A 145 7.08 -20.24 12.60
N GLY A 146 7.14 -19.26 13.51
CA GLY A 146 5.96 -18.69 14.18
C GLY A 146 5.27 -17.56 13.41
N LEU A 147 5.73 -17.22 12.21
CA LEU A 147 5.13 -16.16 11.40
C LEU A 147 4.01 -16.71 10.52
N ASP A 148 2.78 -16.26 10.75
CA ASP A 148 1.62 -16.57 9.89
C ASP A 148 1.60 -15.69 8.61
N ALA A 149 2.34 -14.59 8.58
CA ALA A 149 2.42 -13.64 7.47
C ALA A 149 3.79 -12.95 7.44
N PRO A 150 4.18 -12.33 6.31
CA PRO A 150 5.41 -11.55 6.25
C PRO A 150 5.49 -10.50 7.36
N TYR A 151 6.60 -10.46 8.08
CA TYR A 151 6.90 -9.44 9.07
C TYR A 151 7.45 -8.19 8.39
N CYS A 152 7.04 -7.01 8.88
CA CYS A 152 7.61 -5.73 8.50
C CYS A 152 7.85 -4.89 9.77
N GLY A 153 9.05 -4.31 9.91
CA GLY A 153 9.37 -3.49 11.08
C GLY A 153 10.87 -3.28 11.30
N SER A 154 11.20 -2.86 12.52
CA SER A 154 12.58 -2.74 12.97
C SER A 154 13.24 -4.10 13.16
N PRO A 155 14.59 -4.18 13.21
CA PRO A 155 15.30 -5.42 13.51
C PRO A 155 14.87 -5.96 14.87
N ILE A 156 14.64 -7.27 14.97
CA ILE A 156 14.15 -7.90 16.20
C ILE A 156 15.31 -8.21 17.14
N ASN A 157 16.48 -8.50 16.58
CA ASN A 157 17.72 -8.78 17.32
C ASN A 157 18.94 -8.57 16.40
N ASP A 158 20.13 -8.63 16.97
CA ASP A 158 21.41 -8.44 16.27
C ASP A 158 21.69 -9.55 15.22
N SER A 159 20.96 -10.69 15.28
CA SER A 159 21.11 -11.79 14.31
C SER A 159 20.74 -11.36 12.88
N PHE A 160 19.90 -10.33 12.72
CA PHE A 160 19.54 -9.81 11.40
C PHE A 160 20.68 -9.09 10.71
N GLU A 161 21.57 -8.41 11.45
CA GLU A 161 22.74 -7.74 10.89
C GLU A 161 23.72 -8.74 10.27
N TYR A 162 23.87 -9.91 10.88
CA TYR A 162 24.74 -10.97 10.35
C TYR A 162 24.20 -11.62 9.07
N LEU A 163 22.89 -11.58 8.86
CA LEU A 163 22.27 -12.14 7.65
C LEU A 163 22.54 -11.29 6.42
N LEU A 164 22.78 -10.01 6.61
CA LEU A 164 22.99 -9.05 5.55
C LEU A 164 24.47 -8.65 5.56
N ASN A 165 25.30 -9.36 4.78
CA ASN A 165 26.77 -9.17 4.74
C ASN A 165 27.22 -7.69 4.59
N ASP A 166 26.39 -6.83 4.00
CA ASP A 166 26.63 -5.39 3.79
C ASP A 166 25.56 -4.52 4.48
N GLY A 167 24.66 -5.10 5.24
CA GLY A 167 23.47 -4.43 5.80
C GLY A 167 23.68 -3.66 7.09
N VAL A 168 24.93 -3.31 7.41
CA VAL A 168 25.26 -2.50 8.59
C VAL A 168 24.59 -1.14 8.45
N GLY A 169 23.55 -0.90 9.28
CA GLY A 169 22.80 0.36 9.29
C GLY A 169 21.44 0.32 8.60
N ALA A 170 20.95 -0.83 8.15
CA ALA A 170 19.57 -0.96 7.69
C ALA A 170 18.60 -0.62 8.83
N LYS A 171 17.56 0.16 8.51
CA LYS A 171 16.63 0.71 9.50
C LYS A 171 15.27 0.05 9.49
N SER A 172 14.90 -0.59 8.38
CA SER A 172 13.64 -1.32 8.25
C SER A 172 13.85 -2.66 7.56
N TYR A 173 13.08 -3.66 7.96
CA TYR A 173 13.20 -5.05 7.55
C TYR A 173 11.85 -5.64 7.18
N ALA A 174 11.86 -6.49 6.15
CA ALA A 174 10.76 -7.41 5.88
C ALA A 174 11.32 -8.84 5.89
N VAL A 175 10.66 -9.74 6.61
CA VAL A 175 10.99 -11.16 6.66
C VAL A 175 9.82 -11.95 6.13
N ILE A 176 10.09 -12.75 5.11
CA ILE A 176 9.08 -13.51 4.38
C ILE A 176 9.39 -14.98 4.60
N PRO A 177 8.58 -15.72 5.38
CA PRO A 177 8.73 -17.16 5.51
C PRO A 177 8.47 -17.80 4.15
N LEU A 178 9.33 -18.70 3.68
CA LEU A 178 9.21 -19.40 2.41
C LEU A 178 8.69 -20.82 2.69
N GLY A 179 7.57 -21.18 2.11
CA GLY A 179 6.88 -22.46 2.31
C GLY A 179 5.36 -22.27 2.31
N THR A 180 4.63 -23.37 2.19
CA THR A 180 3.17 -23.37 2.23
C THR A 180 2.63 -23.92 3.56
N THR A 181 2.97 -25.16 3.92
CA THR A 181 2.56 -25.80 5.18
C THR A 181 3.71 -25.75 6.18
N ASP A 182 4.90 -26.11 5.72
CA ASP A 182 6.14 -26.06 6.49
C ASP A 182 7.08 -25.06 5.81
N ALA A 183 7.66 -24.16 6.60
CA ALA A 183 8.62 -23.23 6.05
C ALA A 183 9.93 -23.95 5.72
N ILE A 184 10.37 -23.83 4.48
CA ILE A 184 11.64 -24.36 3.96
C ILE A 184 12.81 -23.40 4.19
N GLY A 185 12.51 -22.15 4.53
CA GLY A 185 13.47 -21.07 4.70
C GLY A 185 12.80 -19.74 4.85
N PHE A 186 13.53 -18.67 4.61
CA PHE A 186 13.00 -17.30 4.58
C PHE A 186 13.79 -16.39 3.65
N LEU A 187 13.14 -15.32 3.20
CA LEU A 187 13.75 -14.18 2.51
C LEU A 187 13.78 -13.00 3.46
N VAL A 188 14.93 -12.34 3.58
CA VAL A 188 15.08 -11.06 4.27
C VAL A 188 15.28 -9.96 3.24
N LEU A 189 14.48 -8.90 3.38
CA LEU A 189 14.64 -7.64 2.67
C LEU A 189 14.94 -6.56 3.70
N ALA A 190 15.91 -5.68 3.42
CA ALA A 190 16.15 -4.56 4.32
C ALA A 190 16.48 -3.28 3.55
N SER A 191 16.29 -2.14 4.22
CA SER A 191 16.46 -0.81 3.65
C SER A 191 16.99 0.19 4.69
N ASP A 192 17.73 1.18 4.22
CA ASP A 192 18.19 2.33 5.01
C ASP A 192 17.04 3.32 5.30
N ASP A 193 15.91 3.20 4.58
CA ASP A 193 14.72 3.99 4.81
C ASP A 193 13.81 3.32 5.85
N GLU A 194 13.60 3.96 7.00
CA GLU A 194 12.70 3.50 8.07
C GLU A 194 11.24 3.30 7.61
N LYS A 195 10.84 4.02 6.56
CA LYS A 195 9.47 3.98 6.04
C LYS A 195 9.28 2.94 4.95
N ARG A 196 10.32 2.19 4.58
CA ARG A 196 10.22 1.20 3.51
C ARG A 196 9.42 -0.02 3.95
N PHE A 197 9.75 -0.57 5.10
CA PHE A 197 9.10 -1.75 5.70
C PHE A 197 8.60 -1.41 7.10
N TYR A 198 7.48 -0.67 7.19
CA TYR A 198 6.93 -0.23 8.47
C TYR A 198 5.83 -1.19 8.96
N PRO A 199 5.61 -1.30 10.28
CA PRO A 199 4.55 -2.12 10.85
C PRO A 199 3.17 -1.68 10.34
N GLY A 200 2.38 -2.64 9.85
CA GLY A 200 1.05 -2.38 9.32
C GLY A 200 0.99 -1.96 7.85
N MET A 201 2.12 -1.97 7.12
CA MET A 201 2.09 -1.84 5.67
C MET A 201 1.35 -3.03 5.03
N GLY A 202 0.76 -2.79 3.86
CA GLY A 202 0.10 -3.85 3.10
C GLY A 202 1.11 -4.92 2.65
N THR A 203 0.89 -6.17 3.06
CA THR A 203 1.82 -7.29 2.79
C THR A 203 1.47 -8.10 1.55
N LEU A 204 0.47 -7.69 0.77
CA LEU A 204 -0.01 -8.45 -0.40
C LEU A 204 1.12 -8.76 -1.41
N PHE A 205 1.99 -7.78 -1.67
CA PHE A 205 3.14 -7.99 -2.56
C PHE A 205 4.12 -9.02 -1.98
N LEU A 206 4.42 -8.92 -0.67
CA LEU A 206 5.33 -9.85 0.02
C LEU A 206 4.75 -11.27 0.08
N GLN A 207 3.44 -11.41 0.21
CA GLN A 207 2.75 -12.72 0.13
C GLN A 207 2.86 -13.32 -1.27
N ARG A 208 2.63 -12.54 -2.33
CA ARG A 208 2.83 -13.00 -3.71
C ARG A 208 4.29 -13.39 -3.97
N LEU A 209 5.23 -12.65 -3.41
CA LEU A 209 6.65 -12.97 -3.50
C LEU A 209 6.97 -14.30 -2.79
N ASN A 210 6.38 -14.56 -1.61
CA ASN A 210 6.46 -15.86 -0.95
C ASN A 210 5.97 -17.00 -1.86
N GLU A 211 4.77 -16.88 -2.42
CA GLU A 211 4.18 -17.91 -3.29
C GLU A 211 5.08 -18.21 -4.49
N LEU A 212 5.56 -17.17 -5.17
CA LEU A 212 6.43 -17.30 -6.33
C LEU A 212 7.77 -17.94 -5.99
N LEU A 213 8.42 -17.49 -4.92
CA LEU A 213 9.71 -18.02 -4.49
C LEU A 213 9.59 -19.42 -3.93
N THR A 214 8.56 -19.71 -3.16
CA THR A 214 8.30 -21.08 -2.67
C THR A 214 8.16 -22.05 -3.84
N ALA A 215 7.36 -21.70 -4.85
CA ALA A 215 7.20 -22.53 -6.05
C ALA A 215 8.51 -22.68 -6.84
N ALA A 216 9.29 -21.60 -6.97
CA ALA A 216 10.56 -21.65 -7.69
C ALA A 216 11.65 -22.43 -6.94
N LEU A 217 11.68 -22.34 -5.61
CA LEU A 217 12.73 -22.94 -4.76
C LEU A 217 12.44 -24.39 -4.40
N SER A 218 11.16 -24.82 -4.41
CA SER A 218 10.77 -26.20 -4.07
C SER A 218 11.48 -27.28 -4.91
N ARG A 219 11.95 -26.95 -6.12
CA ARG A 219 12.74 -27.85 -6.95
C ARG A 219 14.19 -28.09 -6.51
N TYR A 220 14.69 -27.26 -5.59
CA TYR A 220 16.06 -27.31 -5.10
C TYR A 220 16.18 -27.84 -3.66
N VAL A 221 15.05 -28.14 -3.02
CA VAL A 221 14.97 -28.68 -1.67
C VAL A 221 14.09 -29.93 -1.65
N SER A 222 14.32 -30.81 -0.66
CA SER A 222 13.62 -32.08 -0.48
C SER A 222 13.07 -32.22 0.92
#